data_3de0b1d2da0bc7ea883039892af75843
#
_entry.id   3de0b1d2da0bc7ea883039892af75843
#
_cell.length_a   1.000
_cell.length_b   1.000
_cell.length_c   1.000
_cell.angle_alpha   90.00
_cell.angle_beta   90.00
_cell.angle_gamma   90.00
#
_symmetry.space_group_name_H-M   'P 1'
#
loop_
_entity.id
_entity.type
_entity.pdbx_description
1 polymer ?
#
loop_
_entity_poly.entity_id
_entity_poly.type
_entity_poly.pdbx_seq_one_letter_code
_entity_poly.pdbx_strand_id
1 'polypeptide(L)'
;MIKKYIILTSAIRNAGGAQLYTANKLSYMESLGWEPFAFFHVAGDVKIQYLSRFVDGHIPEMGATVHSLRKSVVDNVLDRISGVVGNADEVIVESDGFSLCFWGEVIASRLNGRNVLFPLEEKFWHITHKEAAFFEFKLRRNEIMTANEKRLKQIFQGYYKTEYNQYLLGLKPYCTNVVDYTPIELPDSICDIRSLKILSIGRLKKAYINPMLQEIKDFAQKYSERKIDLIMVGGDSDPTIEAAIRNLYKDVDNVTLYLLGYIFPIPYDWIRISDVCIASSNSVLVSANEGIPTIAVDGHDLKAIGVYGYTTNHKVFRGDEPLLQISVLLEDILLKKKYPKVLKHRIPVGELAQFFQPHVTFLENVDKKKNYYKLSDIYSLIDCFLARLKAFVRTVLRLVR
;
A
#
# COMPACT_ATOMS: atom_id res chain seq x y z
N MET A 1 -3.82 32.88 -0.70
CA MET A 1 -3.54 32.01 0.46
C MET A 1 -2.69 30.85 -0.03
N ILE A 2 -1.46 30.74 0.47
CA ILE A 2 -0.51 29.68 0.10
C ILE A 2 -0.79 28.48 0.99
N LYS A 3 -1.22 27.36 0.39
CA LYS A 3 -1.58 26.13 1.09
C LYS A 3 -0.59 25.02 0.75
N LYS A 4 -0.08 24.32 1.74
CA LYS A 4 0.92 23.25 1.54
C LYS A 4 0.45 21.94 2.16
N TYR A 5 0.53 20.86 1.35
CA TYR A 5 0.15 19.54 1.76
C TYR A 5 1.36 18.60 1.73
N ILE A 6 1.71 18.08 2.88
CA ILE A 6 2.91 17.27 3.09
C ILE A 6 2.49 15.85 3.43
N ILE A 7 2.97 14.85 2.71
CA ILE A 7 2.83 13.45 3.11
C ILE A 7 4.19 12.93 3.61
N LEU A 8 4.16 12.35 4.82
CA LEU A 8 5.27 11.59 5.37
C LEU A 8 4.99 10.11 5.15
N THR A 9 5.81 9.47 4.32
CA THR A 9 5.67 8.05 3.99
C THR A 9 7.00 7.29 4.19
N SER A 10 6.94 5.98 4.32
CA SER A 10 8.17 5.20 4.49
C SER A 10 9.03 5.20 3.22
N ALA A 11 8.42 5.12 2.05
CA ALA A 11 9.12 5.10 0.77
C ALA A 11 8.21 5.57 -0.38
N ILE A 12 8.81 6.19 -1.40
CA ILE A 12 8.16 6.47 -2.70
C ILE A 12 8.67 5.54 -3.81
N ARG A 13 9.57 4.62 -3.48
CA ARG A 13 10.11 3.61 -4.39
C ARG A 13 9.09 2.52 -4.74
N ASN A 14 9.30 1.88 -5.89
CA ASN A 14 8.43 0.81 -6.41
C ASN A 14 7.00 1.31 -6.71
N ALA A 15 6.08 0.37 -6.91
CA ALA A 15 4.66 0.64 -7.10
C ALA A 15 3.85 -0.29 -6.19
N GLY A 16 3.51 0.20 -5.02
CA GLY A 16 2.67 -0.49 -4.04
C GLY A 16 1.47 0.36 -3.64
N GLY A 17 0.57 -0.20 -2.84
CA GLY A 17 -0.66 0.49 -2.43
C GLY A 17 -0.40 1.83 -1.73
N ALA A 18 0.59 1.91 -0.84
CA ALA A 18 0.94 3.15 -0.16
C ALA A 18 1.49 4.21 -1.14
N GLN A 19 2.35 3.81 -2.10
CA GLN A 19 2.88 4.71 -3.11
C GLN A 19 1.79 5.23 -4.06
N LEU A 20 0.86 4.35 -4.46
CA LEU A 20 -0.30 4.75 -5.27
C LEU A 20 -1.21 5.71 -4.52
N TYR A 21 -1.49 5.43 -3.24
CA TYR A 21 -2.23 6.34 -2.40
C TYR A 21 -1.55 7.71 -2.34
N THR A 22 -0.24 7.74 -2.05
CA THR A 22 0.54 8.98 -1.96
C THR A 22 0.47 9.79 -3.26
N ALA A 23 0.68 9.12 -4.41
CA ALA A 23 0.62 9.79 -5.72
C ALA A 23 -0.78 10.35 -6.00
N ASN A 24 -1.82 9.54 -5.82
CA ASN A 24 -3.19 9.94 -6.07
C ASN A 24 -3.64 11.07 -5.13
N LYS A 25 -3.30 10.97 -3.85
CA LYS A 25 -3.65 11.98 -2.86
C LYS A 25 -2.97 13.32 -3.13
N LEU A 26 -1.66 13.32 -3.38
CA LEU A 26 -0.92 14.55 -3.69
C LEU A 26 -1.40 15.18 -4.99
N SER A 27 -1.63 14.39 -6.05
CA SER A 27 -2.17 14.88 -7.31
C SER A 27 -3.56 15.49 -7.13
N TYR A 28 -4.43 14.87 -6.32
CA TYR A 28 -5.74 15.43 -6.02
C TYR A 28 -5.66 16.73 -5.23
N MET A 29 -4.82 16.79 -4.19
CA MET A 29 -4.62 18.02 -3.42
C MET A 29 -4.05 19.16 -4.28
N GLU A 30 -3.12 18.84 -5.20
CA GLU A 30 -2.58 19.78 -6.18
C GLU A 30 -3.69 20.35 -7.09
N SER A 31 -4.64 19.53 -7.54
CA SER A 31 -5.78 19.99 -8.34
C SER A 31 -6.72 20.93 -7.57
N LEU A 32 -6.66 20.91 -6.24
CA LEU A 32 -7.40 21.83 -5.35
C LEU A 32 -6.58 23.08 -4.96
N GLY A 33 -5.43 23.28 -5.59
CA GLY A 33 -4.57 24.46 -5.35
C GLY A 33 -3.66 24.35 -4.13
N TRP A 34 -3.43 23.13 -3.61
CA TRP A 34 -2.39 22.89 -2.61
C TRP A 34 -1.04 22.63 -3.28
N GLU A 35 0.03 23.14 -2.73
CA GLU A 35 1.39 22.80 -3.14
C GLU A 35 1.79 21.49 -2.43
N PRO A 36 2.05 20.39 -3.19
CA PRO A 36 2.29 19.06 -2.63
C PRO A 36 3.76 18.83 -2.29
N PHE A 37 4.02 18.12 -1.18
CA PHE A 37 5.34 17.65 -0.78
C PHE A 37 5.26 16.20 -0.30
N ALA A 38 6.33 15.42 -0.54
CA ALA A 38 6.49 14.10 0.05
C ALA A 38 7.88 13.99 0.69
N PHE A 39 7.93 13.56 1.94
CA PHE A 39 9.18 13.21 2.62
C PHE A 39 9.16 11.74 3.03
N PHE A 40 10.28 11.05 2.86
CA PHE A 40 10.40 9.61 3.06
C PHE A 40 11.82 9.21 3.51
N HIS A 41 11.94 8.02 4.11
CA HIS A 41 13.22 7.60 4.69
C HIS A 41 13.88 6.41 3.99
N VAL A 42 13.20 5.73 3.05
CA VAL A 42 13.77 4.60 2.30
C VAL A 42 13.94 4.99 0.85
N ALA A 43 15.20 5.10 0.41
CA ALA A 43 15.56 5.37 -0.98
C ALA A 43 15.29 4.16 -1.90
N GLY A 44 15.29 4.39 -3.21
CA GLY A 44 15.19 3.38 -4.26
C GLY A 44 14.50 3.90 -5.51
N ASP A 45 14.40 3.05 -6.53
CA ASP A 45 13.82 3.43 -7.81
C ASP A 45 12.36 3.82 -7.71
N VAL A 46 12.04 5.02 -8.18
CA VAL A 46 10.67 5.52 -8.26
C VAL A 46 10.02 5.03 -9.55
N LYS A 47 8.97 4.24 -9.43
CA LYS A 47 8.25 3.67 -10.58
C LYS A 47 6.99 4.45 -10.97
N ILE A 48 6.46 5.25 -10.06
CA ILE A 48 5.29 6.11 -10.32
C ILE A 48 5.80 7.48 -10.75
N GLN A 49 5.62 7.83 -12.01
CA GLN A 49 6.15 9.05 -12.62
C GLN A 49 5.82 10.31 -11.82
N TYR A 50 4.59 10.44 -11.33
CA TYR A 50 4.20 11.60 -10.51
C TYR A 50 5.09 11.76 -9.27
N LEU A 51 5.51 10.68 -8.64
CA LEU A 51 6.34 10.71 -7.43
C LEU A 51 7.81 11.05 -7.71
N SER A 52 8.28 10.98 -8.96
CA SER A 52 9.65 11.37 -9.31
C SER A 52 9.97 12.84 -9.01
N ARG A 53 8.94 13.67 -8.91
CA ARG A 53 9.05 15.09 -8.51
C ARG A 53 9.54 15.30 -7.07
N PHE A 54 9.46 14.26 -6.23
CA PHE A 54 9.72 14.33 -4.80
C PHE A 54 10.97 13.56 -4.36
N VAL A 55 11.84 13.17 -5.30
CA VAL A 55 13.05 12.37 -4.98
C VAL A 55 13.98 13.06 -3.98
N ASP A 56 14.02 14.40 -3.98
CA ASP A 56 14.83 15.21 -3.05
C ASP A 56 14.24 15.23 -1.62
N GLY A 57 13.03 14.72 -1.43
CA GLY A 57 12.38 14.57 -0.12
C GLY A 57 12.92 13.39 0.70
N HIS A 58 14.01 12.74 0.28
CA HIS A 58 14.63 11.65 1.03
C HIS A 58 15.33 12.14 2.30
N ILE A 59 14.86 11.65 3.45
CA ILE A 59 15.37 11.99 4.79
C ILE A 59 15.55 10.69 5.58
N PRO A 60 16.72 10.05 5.49
CA PRO A 60 16.99 8.74 6.14
C PRO A 60 16.73 8.73 7.64
N GLU A 61 16.97 9.87 8.30
CA GLU A 61 16.80 10.05 9.74
C GLU A 61 15.36 9.78 10.21
N MET A 62 14.36 10.01 9.34
CA MET A 62 12.95 9.75 9.64
C MET A 62 12.61 8.26 9.78
N GLY A 63 13.51 7.37 9.39
CA GLY A 63 13.40 5.93 9.66
C GLY A 63 13.57 5.57 11.12
N ALA A 64 14.19 6.46 11.93
CA ALA A 64 14.27 6.33 13.37
C ALA A 64 13.15 7.14 14.05
N THR A 65 12.75 6.73 15.23
CA THR A 65 11.80 7.51 16.04
C THR A 65 12.46 8.81 16.54
N VAL A 66 11.72 9.91 16.56
CA VAL A 66 12.23 11.25 16.94
C VAL A 66 13.01 11.22 18.25
N HIS A 67 12.48 10.53 19.26
CA HIS A 67 13.09 10.46 20.60
C HIS A 67 14.39 9.64 20.68
N SER A 68 14.65 8.80 19.67
CA SER A 68 15.91 8.02 19.62
C SER A 68 17.08 8.83 19.05
N LEU A 69 16.83 9.99 18.49
CA LEU A 69 17.81 10.84 17.86
C LEU A 69 18.31 11.93 18.82
N ARG A 70 19.48 12.47 18.53
CA ARG A 70 19.99 13.68 19.21
C ARG A 70 19.17 14.89 18.77
N LYS A 71 18.97 15.84 19.67
CA LYS A 71 18.22 17.07 19.37
C LYS A 71 18.77 17.79 18.13
N SER A 72 20.10 17.90 17.99
CA SER A 72 20.72 18.53 16.84
C SER A 72 20.40 17.84 15.50
N VAL A 73 20.24 16.51 15.49
CA VAL A 73 19.82 15.76 14.29
C VAL A 73 18.37 16.07 13.96
N VAL A 74 17.49 16.09 14.97
CA VAL A 74 16.09 16.45 14.79
C VAL A 74 15.95 17.88 14.28
N ASP A 75 16.66 18.84 14.91
CA ASP A 75 16.65 20.24 14.49
C ASP A 75 17.12 20.39 13.02
N ASN A 76 18.19 19.72 12.61
CA ASN A 76 18.66 19.72 11.21
C ASN A 76 17.62 19.18 10.23
N VAL A 77 16.91 18.10 10.58
CA VAL A 77 15.83 17.57 9.75
C VAL A 77 14.70 18.60 9.61
N LEU A 78 14.31 19.21 10.73
CA LEU A 78 13.27 20.24 10.73
C LEU A 78 13.66 21.47 9.90
N ASP A 79 14.92 21.91 9.98
CA ASP A 79 15.43 23.05 9.20
C ASP A 79 15.47 22.72 7.69
N ARG A 80 15.89 21.51 7.30
CA ARG A 80 15.83 21.04 5.90
C ARG A 80 14.40 21.07 5.37
N ILE A 81 13.45 20.48 6.11
CA ILE A 81 12.04 20.46 5.71
C ILE A 81 11.48 21.88 5.63
N SER A 82 11.75 22.72 6.64
CA SER A 82 11.28 24.11 6.64
C SER A 82 11.86 24.91 5.49
N GLY A 83 13.13 24.69 5.13
CA GLY A 83 13.79 25.33 3.99
C GLY A 83 13.16 24.95 2.65
N VAL A 84 12.81 23.69 2.47
CA VAL A 84 12.16 23.19 1.24
C VAL A 84 10.70 23.64 1.17
N VAL A 85 9.96 23.52 2.28
CA VAL A 85 8.54 23.88 2.33
C VAL A 85 8.36 25.40 2.27
N GLY A 86 9.21 26.19 2.95
CA GLY A 86 9.10 27.65 3.01
C GLY A 86 7.82 28.11 3.74
N ASN A 87 7.48 29.40 3.58
CA ASN A 87 6.32 30.01 4.23
C ASN A 87 5.01 29.57 3.59
N ALA A 88 3.97 29.43 4.43
CA ALA A 88 2.60 29.14 4.00
C ALA A 88 1.58 29.71 4.98
N ASP A 89 0.38 29.97 4.47
CA ASP A 89 -0.77 30.39 5.28
C ASP A 89 -1.43 29.18 5.97
N GLU A 90 -1.41 28.04 5.30
CA GLU A 90 -1.95 26.78 5.80
C GLU A 90 -1.02 25.62 5.45
N VAL A 91 -0.70 24.78 6.44
CA VAL A 91 0.10 23.57 6.26
C VAL A 91 -0.63 22.39 6.88
N ILE A 92 -0.75 21.30 6.12
CA ILE A 92 -1.20 20.00 6.61
C ILE A 92 -0.08 19.00 6.41
N VAL A 93 0.24 18.26 7.47
CA VAL A 93 1.19 17.15 7.46
C VAL A 93 0.41 15.86 7.67
N GLU A 94 0.36 14.99 6.68
CA GLU A 94 -0.25 13.67 6.76
C GLU A 94 0.83 12.62 6.97
N SER A 95 0.64 11.72 7.94
CA SER A 95 1.62 10.69 8.31
C SER A 95 1.02 9.29 8.16
N ASP A 96 1.71 8.38 7.43
CA ASP A 96 1.18 7.06 7.07
C ASP A 96 1.71 5.89 7.92
N GLY A 97 2.73 6.09 8.76
CA GLY A 97 3.37 5.04 9.55
C GLY A 97 3.63 5.43 11.00
N PHE A 98 3.85 4.42 11.86
CA PHE A 98 3.99 4.61 13.30
C PHE A 98 5.06 5.66 13.69
N SER A 99 6.30 5.50 13.26
CA SER A 99 7.37 6.47 13.57
C SER A 99 7.11 7.83 12.95
N LEU A 100 6.50 7.86 11.76
CA LEU A 100 6.20 9.07 11.03
C LEU A 100 5.11 9.91 11.70
N CYS A 101 4.21 9.30 12.49
CA CYS A 101 3.21 10.06 13.26
C CYS A 101 3.86 11.05 14.24
N PHE A 102 4.96 10.64 14.89
CA PHE A 102 5.71 11.51 15.80
C PHE A 102 6.54 12.55 15.05
N TRP A 103 7.12 12.20 13.89
CA TRP A 103 7.76 13.16 13.00
C TRP A 103 6.75 14.19 12.48
N GLY A 104 5.56 13.74 12.08
CA GLY A 104 4.49 14.63 11.65
C GLY A 104 4.13 15.67 12.71
N GLU A 105 4.09 15.28 13.97
CA GLU A 105 3.77 16.20 15.08
C GLU A 105 4.84 17.30 15.26
N VAL A 106 6.13 16.96 15.24
CA VAL A 106 7.18 17.97 15.36
C VAL A 106 7.35 18.83 14.13
N ILE A 107 7.14 18.27 12.93
CA ILE A 107 7.17 19.00 11.67
C ILE A 107 5.98 19.98 11.61
N ALA A 108 4.78 19.53 11.94
CA ALA A 108 3.59 20.39 11.99
C ALA A 108 3.78 21.53 13.01
N SER A 109 4.35 21.24 14.18
CA SER A 109 4.69 22.25 15.16
C SER A 109 5.68 23.28 14.63
N ARG A 110 6.75 22.83 13.95
CA ARG A 110 7.77 23.70 13.35
C ARG A 110 7.22 24.61 12.26
N LEU A 111 6.32 24.08 11.42
CA LEU A 111 5.69 24.78 10.31
C LEU A 111 4.41 25.54 10.70
N ASN A 112 4.04 25.53 11.97
CA ASN A 112 2.79 26.08 12.46
C ASN A 112 1.56 25.52 11.70
N GLY A 113 1.61 24.21 11.35
CA GLY A 113 0.59 23.48 10.60
C GLY A 113 -0.25 22.57 11.45
N ARG A 114 -0.89 21.59 10.83
CA ARG A 114 -1.69 20.53 11.49
C ARG A 114 -1.12 19.17 11.10
N ASN A 115 -1.01 18.25 12.07
CA ASN A 115 -0.62 16.87 11.80
C ASN A 115 -1.84 15.98 11.83
N VAL A 116 -2.13 15.31 10.71
CA VAL A 116 -3.17 14.30 10.58
C VAL A 116 -2.55 12.93 10.34
N LEU A 117 -3.14 11.89 10.90
CA LEU A 117 -2.63 10.54 10.80
C LEU A 117 -3.52 9.71 9.89
N PHE A 118 -2.94 9.08 8.87
CA PHE A 118 -3.62 8.11 8.05
C PHE A 118 -2.80 6.83 7.94
N PRO A 119 -2.84 5.96 8.96
CA PRO A 119 -2.05 4.74 8.98
C PRO A 119 -2.40 3.81 7.83
N LEU A 120 -1.45 3.58 6.93
CA LEU A 120 -1.57 2.67 5.80
C LEU A 120 -1.01 1.28 6.11
N GLU A 121 -0.17 1.15 7.14
CA GLU A 121 0.42 -0.12 7.56
C GLU A 121 -0.66 -1.09 8.05
N GLU A 122 -0.60 -2.35 7.58
CA GLU A 122 -1.53 -3.41 8.00
C GLU A 122 -1.13 -4.06 9.33
N LYS A 123 0.06 -3.75 9.84
CA LYS A 123 0.61 -4.32 11.08
C LYS A 123 0.01 -3.66 12.31
N PHE A 124 -0.13 -4.46 13.37
CA PHE A 124 -0.40 -3.93 14.70
C PHE A 124 0.78 -3.10 15.21
N TRP A 125 0.49 -1.95 15.81
CA TRP A 125 1.50 -1.11 16.42
C TRP A 125 1.73 -1.53 17.86
N HIS A 126 2.97 -1.90 18.20
CA HIS A 126 3.34 -2.20 19.59
C HIS A 126 3.58 -0.88 20.33
N ILE A 127 2.53 -0.35 20.92
CA ILE A 127 2.55 0.93 21.61
C ILE A 127 2.63 0.77 23.13
N THR A 128 3.24 1.75 23.76
CA THR A 128 3.24 1.91 25.23
C THR A 128 1.99 2.68 25.67
N HIS A 129 1.72 2.69 26.98
CA HIS A 129 0.63 3.49 27.56
C HIS A 129 0.74 4.98 27.19
N LYS A 130 1.96 5.53 27.21
CA LYS A 130 2.20 6.94 26.89
C LYS A 130 1.97 7.26 25.41
N GLU A 131 2.34 6.34 24.51
CA GLU A 131 2.04 6.47 23.07
C GLU A 131 0.55 6.33 22.81
N ALA A 132 -0.14 5.46 23.54
CA ALA A 132 -1.60 5.37 23.47
C ALA A 132 -2.25 6.72 23.85
N ALA A 133 -1.73 7.42 24.85
CA ALA A 133 -2.22 8.76 25.22
C ALA A 133 -2.01 9.79 24.09
N PHE A 134 -0.89 9.73 23.36
CA PHE A 134 -0.68 10.54 22.14
C PHE A 134 -1.74 10.25 21.08
N PHE A 135 -1.96 8.97 20.76
CA PHE A 135 -2.98 8.61 19.75
C PHE A 135 -4.40 8.94 20.22
N GLU A 136 -4.71 8.81 21.51
CA GLU A 136 -5.99 9.24 22.07
C GLU A 136 -6.17 10.76 21.96
N PHE A 137 -5.14 11.55 22.23
CA PHE A 137 -5.15 12.99 22.01
C PHE A 137 -5.46 13.35 20.54
N LYS A 138 -4.80 12.68 19.59
CA LYS A 138 -5.04 12.87 18.15
C LYS A 138 -6.46 12.46 17.75
N LEU A 139 -6.95 11.34 18.29
CA LEU A 139 -8.29 10.83 18.00
C LEU A 139 -9.38 11.80 18.47
N ARG A 140 -9.28 12.30 19.71
CA ARG A 140 -10.24 13.25 20.29
C ARG A 140 -10.30 14.60 19.56
N ARG A 141 -9.27 14.93 18.80
CA ARG A 141 -9.16 16.14 17.96
C ARG A 141 -9.59 15.91 16.51
N ASN A 142 -10.11 14.73 16.20
CA ASN A 142 -10.40 14.30 14.82
C ASN A 142 -9.16 14.43 13.90
N GLU A 143 -7.98 14.07 14.38
CA GLU A 143 -6.73 14.12 13.62
C GLU A 143 -6.27 12.73 13.17
N ILE A 144 -7.10 11.69 13.34
CA ILE A 144 -6.84 10.34 12.81
C ILE A 144 -7.89 10.00 11.76
N MET A 145 -7.47 9.84 10.53
CA MET A 145 -8.30 9.33 9.44
C MET A 145 -8.47 7.82 9.60
N THR A 146 -9.68 7.36 9.90
CA THR A 146 -9.96 5.96 10.19
C THR A 146 -10.87 5.34 9.15
N ALA A 147 -10.45 4.18 8.62
CA ALA A 147 -11.26 3.43 7.67
C ALA A 147 -12.34 2.57 8.37
N ASN A 148 -11.99 1.92 9.47
CA ASN A 148 -12.87 0.99 10.19
C ASN A 148 -12.33 0.68 11.60
N GLU A 149 -13.13 -0.05 12.39
CA GLU A 149 -12.77 -0.50 13.74
C GLU A 149 -11.47 -1.33 13.78
N LYS A 150 -11.27 -2.21 12.80
CA LYS A 150 -10.02 -3.00 12.68
C LYS A 150 -8.80 -2.09 12.67
N ARG A 151 -8.87 -0.94 11.99
CA ARG A 151 -7.78 0.04 11.94
C ARG A 151 -7.54 0.69 13.31
N LEU A 152 -8.59 1.04 14.04
CA LEU A 152 -8.43 1.53 15.42
C LEU A 152 -7.80 0.48 16.33
N LYS A 153 -8.22 -0.77 16.23
CA LYS A 153 -7.62 -1.88 16.98
C LYS A 153 -6.15 -2.10 16.62
N GLN A 154 -5.74 -1.86 15.36
CA GLN A 154 -4.34 -1.92 14.95
C GLN A 154 -3.50 -0.80 15.57
N ILE A 155 -4.03 0.42 15.65
CA ILE A 155 -3.35 1.58 16.24
C ILE A 155 -3.22 1.40 17.76
N PHE A 156 -4.32 1.11 18.44
CA PHE A 156 -4.39 1.13 19.90
C PHE A 156 -4.05 -0.21 20.57
N GLN A 157 -4.13 -1.33 19.84
CA GLN A 157 -3.87 -2.68 20.36
C GLN A 157 -4.57 -2.94 21.70
N GLY A 158 -3.81 -3.28 22.75
CA GLY A 158 -4.32 -3.53 24.11
C GLY A 158 -4.94 -2.31 24.82
N TYR A 159 -4.78 -1.11 24.25
CA TYR A 159 -5.38 0.12 24.77
C TYR A 159 -6.65 0.53 24.03
N TYR A 160 -7.13 -0.28 23.08
CA TYR A 160 -8.36 -0.01 22.35
C TYR A 160 -9.57 0.02 23.31
N LYS A 161 -10.44 1.01 23.12
CA LYS A 161 -11.70 1.15 23.85
C LYS A 161 -12.85 1.23 22.84
N THR A 162 -13.96 0.55 23.14
CA THR A 162 -15.14 0.53 22.24
C THR A 162 -15.69 1.94 21.98
N GLU A 163 -15.55 2.86 22.92
CA GLU A 163 -15.95 4.27 22.78
C GLU A 163 -15.21 4.99 21.63
N TYR A 164 -14.05 4.47 21.18
CA TYR A 164 -13.32 5.05 20.04
C TYR A 164 -14.07 4.89 18.71
N ASN A 165 -15.05 4.00 18.63
CA ASN A 165 -15.85 3.81 17.43
C ASN A 165 -16.68 5.03 17.05
N GLN A 166 -16.96 5.96 17.96
CA GLN A 166 -17.61 7.24 17.65
C GLN A 166 -16.79 8.14 16.72
N TYR A 167 -15.47 7.88 16.61
CA TYR A 167 -14.54 8.62 15.73
C TYR A 167 -14.29 7.91 14.39
N LEU A 168 -15.05 6.86 14.06
CA LEU A 168 -14.93 6.17 12.79
C LEU A 168 -15.49 7.04 11.66
N LEU A 169 -14.66 7.27 10.65
CA LEU A 169 -14.98 8.16 9.53
C LEU A 169 -15.25 7.40 8.21
N GLY A 170 -14.92 6.11 8.17
CA GLY A 170 -15.09 5.31 6.96
C GLY A 170 -14.18 5.71 5.79
N LEU A 171 -13.14 6.51 6.06
CA LEU A 171 -12.21 6.99 5.03
C LEU A 171 -11.33 5.83 4.53
N LYS A 172 -11.35 5.60 3.22
CA LYS A 172 -10.62 4.51 2.59
C LYS A 172 -9.43 5.05 1.80
N PRO A 173 -8.26 4.37 1.83
CA PRO A 173 -7.17 4.70 0.93
C PRO A 173 -7.55 4.29 -0.51
N TYR A 174 -7.33 5.18 -1.47
CA TYR A 174 -7.47 4.85 -2.87
C TYR A 174 -6.10 4.49 -3.44
N CYS A 175 -5.88 3.21 -3.62
CA CYS A 175 -4.59 2.61 -3.97
C CYS A 175 -4.59 1.96 -5.36
N THR A 176 -5.49 2.36 -6.25
CA THR A 176 -5.53 1.86 -7.61
C THR A 176 -4.88 2.84 -8.59
N ASN A 177 -4.51 2.32 -9.75
CA ASN A 177 -3.95 3.14 -10.81
C ASN A 177 -5.02 4.05 -11.42
N VAL A 178 -4.74 5.35 -11.48
CA VAL A 178 -5.61 6.38 -12.08
C VAL A 178 -4.99 7.04 -13.31
N VAL A 179 -3.81 6.58 -13.73
CA VAL A 179 -3.09 7.21 -14.84
C VAL A 179 -3.60 6.64 -16.16
N ASP A 180 -3.91 7.51 -17.13
CA ASP A 180 -4.03 7.11 -18.52
C ASP A 180 -2.72 6.49 -18.98
N TYR A 181 -2.81 5.33 -19.61
CA TYR A 181 -1.63 4.64 -20.10
C TYR A 181 -1.65 4.55 -21.62
N THR A 182 -0.47 4.54 -22.18
CA THR A 182 -0.30 4.24 -23.60
C THR A 182 -0.50 2.72 -23.80
N PRO A 183 -1.31 2.29 -24.76
CA PRO A 183 -1.43 0.87 -25.10
C PRO A 183 -0.04 0.27 -25.37
N ILE A 184 0.23 -0.90 -24.81
CA ILE A 184 1.45 -1.65 -25.07
C ILE A 184 1.10 -2.76 -26.04
N GLU A 185 1.89 -2.92 -27.09
CA GLU A 185 1.77 -4.06 -27.99
C GLU A 185 2.05 -5.34 -27.22
N LEU A 186 1.10 -6.27 -27.29
CA LEU A 186 1.26 -7.59 -26.69
C LEU A 186 2.10 -8.46 -27.61
N PRO A 187 2.99 -9.33 -27.08
CA PRO A 187 3.67 -10.31 -27.89
C PRO A 187 2.68 -11.21 -28.63
N ASP A 188 2.91 -11.47 -29.91
CA ASP A 188 2.04 -12.33 -30.74
C ASP A 188 1.78 -13.69 -30.08
N SER A 189 2.76 -14.24 -29.39
CA SER A 189 2.65 -15.51 -28.68
C SER A 189 1.55 -15.54 -27.61
N ILE A 190 1.25 -14.39 -26.99
CA ILE A 190 0.22 -14.30 -25.94
C ILE A 190 -1.17 -14.05 -26.53
N CYS A 191 -1.26 -13.69 -27.81
CA CYS A 191 -2.52 -13.46 -28.51
C CYS A 191 -3.19 -14.76 -28.99
N ASP A 192 -2.58 -15.95 -28.76
CA ASP A 192 -3.22 -17.23 -29.12
C ASP A 192 -4.55 -17.38 -28.32
N ILE A 193 -5.65 -17.34 -29.03
CA ILE A 193 -7.00 -17.46 -28.47
C ILE A 193 -7.31 -18.85 -27.90
N ARG A 194 -6.47 -19.85 -28.21
CA ARG A 194 -6.66 -21.24 -27.77
C ARG A 194 -6.02 -21.50 -26.41
N SER A 195 -5.14 -20.65 -25.94
CA SER A 195 -4.54 -20.78 -24.60
C SER A 195 -5.42 -20.18 -23.52
N LEU A 196 -5.44 -20.82 -22.35
CA LEU A 196 -6.06 -20.31 -21.13
C LEU A 196 -5.10 -19.31 -20.49
N LYS A 197 -5.53 -18.09 -20.23
CA LYS A 197 -4.68 -17.02 -19.72
C LYS A 197 -4.93 -16.76 -18.25
N ILE A 198 -3.94 -17.12 -17.43
CA ILE A 198 -3.94 -16.90 -15.97
C ILE A 198 -3.03 -15.73 -15.64
N LEU A 199 -3.58 -14.65 -15.11
CA LEU A 199 -2.84 -13.49 -14.67
C LEU A 199 -2.60 -13.54 -13.15
N SER A 200 -1.40 -13.20 -12.72
CA SER A 200 -1.12 -12.92 -11.31
C SER A 200 -0.57 -11.51 -11.15
N ILE A 201 -1.11 -10.72 -10.22
CA ILE A 201 -0.67 -9.36 -9.92
C ILE A 201 -0.17 -9.31 -8.48
N GLY A 202 1.14 -9.11 -8.31
CA GLY A 202 1.73 -8.96 -6.98
C GLY A 202 3.25 -9.18 -6.97
N ARG A 203 3.90 -8.69 -5.89
CA ARG A 203 5.34 -8.94 -5.70
C ARG A 203 5.61 -10.42 -5.56
N LEU A 204 6.63 -10.94 -6.25
CA LEU A 204 6.96 -12.36 -6.28
C LEU A 204 7.36 -12.95 -4.91
N LYS A 205 7.81 -12.09 -3.98
CA LYS A 205 8.20 -12.49 -2.61
C LYS A 205 7.02 -12.63 -1.63
N LYS A 206 5.78 -12.40 -2.05
CA LYS A 206 4.64 -12.61 -1.16
C LYS A 206 4.48 -14.10 -0.83
N ALA A 207 4.22 -14.42 0.44
CA ALA A 207 4.18 -15.79 0.93
C ALA A 207 3.21 -16.72 0.17
N TYR A 208 2.09 -16.17 -0.34
CA TYR A 208 1.10 -16.95 -1.08
C TYR A 208 1.52 -17.33 -2.51
N ILE A 209 2.59 -16.72 -3.06
CA ILE A 209 3.00 -16.95 -4.45
C ILE A 209 3.40 -18.41 -4.68
N ASN A 210 4.27 -18.97 -3.85
CA ASN A 210 4.71 -20.35 -4.03
C ASN A 210 3.57 -21.37 -3.91
N PRO A 211 2.67 -21.34 -2.89
CA PRO A 211 1.49 -22.20 -2.86
C PRO A 211 0.58 -22.02 -4.08
N MET A 212 0.34 -20.79 -4.51
CA MET A 212 -0.43 -20.49 -5.71
C MET A 212 0.18 -21.13 -6.97
N LEU A 213 1.48 -20.96 -7.16
CA LEU A 213 2.18 -21.53 -8.32
C LEU A 213 2.13 -23.06 -8.33
N GLN A 214 2.21 -23.70 -7.16
CA GLN A 214 2.07 -25.15 -7.07
C GLN A 214 0.66 -25.59 -7.48
N GLU A 215 -0.39 -24.93 -7.02
CA GLU A 215 -1.77 -25.28 -7.40
C GLU A 215 -2.05 -25.03 -8.88
N ILE A 216 -1.44 -23.98 -9.50
CA ILE A 216 -1.52 -23.75 -10.95
C ILE A 216 -0.78 -24.88 -11.71
N LYS A 217 0.37 -25.33 -11.22
CA LYS A 217 1.12 -26.45 -11.78
C LYS A 217 0.31 -27.74 -11.75
N ASP A 218 -0.31 -28.06 -10.59
CA ASP A 218 -1.16 -29.23 -10.43
C ASP A 218 -2.36 -29.17 -11.38
N PHE A 219 -2.98 -27.99 -11.55
CA PHE A 219 -4.05 -27.76 -12.53
C PHE A 219 -3.55 -28.00 -13.96
N ALA A 220 -2.38 -27.48 -14.34
CA ALA A 220 -1.80 -27.63 -15.67
C ALA A 220 -1.48 -29.10 -15.98
N GLN A 221 -0.93 -29.85 -15.02
CA GLN A 221 -0.64 -31.26 -15.19
C GLN A 221 -1.91 -32.10 -15.31
N LYS A 222 -2.96 -31.78 -14.54
CA LYS A 222 -4.27 -32.45 -14.63
C LYS A 222 -4.94 -32.25 -16.00
N TYR A 223 -4.72 -31.10 -16.65
CA TYR A 223 -5.30 -30.73 -17.93
C TYR A 223 -4.20 -30.50 -18.98
N SER A 224 -3.33 -31.50 -19.15
CA SER A 224 -2.13 -31.41 -19.98
C SER A 224 -2.43 -31.12 -21.47
N GLU A 225 -3.65 -31.41 -21.95
CA GLU A 225 -4.11 -31.08 -23.29
C GLU A 225 -4.42 -29.59 -23.50
N ARG A 226 -4.50 -28.81 -22.43
CA ARG A 226 -4.79 -27.36 -22.47
C ARG A 226 -3.51 -26.54 -22.42
N LYS A 227 -3.33 -25.65 -23.38
CA LYS A 227 -2.27 -24.63 -23.29
C LYS A 227 -2.62 -23.56 -22.30
N ILE A 228 -1.67 -23.18 -21.48
CA ILE A 228 -1.84 -22.17 -20.42
C ILE A 228 -0.75 -21.12 -20.59
N ASP A 229 -1.14 -19.86 -20.66
CA ASP A 229 -0.26 -18.70 -20.53
C ASP A 229 -0.33 -18.19 -19.09
N LEU A 230 0.73 -18.38 -18.32
CA LEU A 230 0.84 -17.86 -16.97
C LEU A 230 1.58 -16.52 -17.00
N ILE A 231 0.83 -15.44 -16.78
CA ILE A 231 1.29 -14.05 -16.86
C ILE A 231 1.48 -13.52 -15.43
N MET A 232 2.71 -13.15 -15.07
CA MET A 232 3.01 -12.63 -13.74
C MET A 232 3.47 -11.19 -13.83
N VAL A 233 2.66 -10.27 -13.30
CA VAL A 233 2.95 -8.85 -13.18
C VAL A 233 3.38 -8.54 -11.76
N GLY A 234 4.64 -8.20 -11.59
CA GLY A 234 5.31 -7.93 -10.33
C GLY A 234 6.70 -8.55 -10.32
N GLY A 235 7.62 -7.94 -9.64
CA GLY A 235 9.00 -8.38 -9.58
C GLY A 235 9.47 -8.58 -8.14
N ASP A 236 10.72 -8.94 -8.03
CA ASP A 236 11.50 -8.86 -6.80
C ASP A 236 12.91 -8.35 -7.13
N SER A 237 13.61 -7.81 -6.13
CA SER A 237 15.02 -7.42 -6.27
C SER A 237 15.97 -8.62 -6.24
N ASP A 238 15.49 -9.79 -5.83
CA ASP A 238 16.26 -11.02 -5.74
C ASP A 238 16.02 -11.86 -7.03
N PRO A 239 17.00 -11.95 -7.93
CA PRO A 239 16.87 -12.68 -9.18
C PRO A 239 16.69 -14.20 -8.99
N THR A 240 17.04 -14.72 -7.82
CA THR A 240 16.89 -16.16 -7.52
C THR A 240 15.42 -16.58 -7.47
N ILE A 241 14.51 -15.67 -7.14
CA ILE A 241 13.07 -15.92 -7.09
C ILE A 241 12.52 -16.21 -8.49
N GLU A 242 12.88 -15.40 -9.49
CA GLU A 242 12.45 -15.65 -10.87
C GLU A 242 13.04 -16.97 -11.40
N ALA A 243 14.31 -17.25 -11.10
CA ALA A 243 14.96 -18.50 -11.48
C ALA A 243 14.24 -19.72 -10.86
N ALA A 244 13.84 -19.62 -9.59
CA ALA A 244 13.08 -20.66 -8.90
C ALA A 244 11.71 -20.90 -9.56
N ILE A 245 10.99 -19.82 -9.94
CA ILE A 245 9.71 -19.92 -10.63
C ILE A 245 9.88 -20.60 -12.00
N ARG A 246 10.88 -20.20 -12.79
CA ARG A 246 11.19 -20.85 -14.08
C ARG A 246 11.52 -22.33 -13.89
N ASN A 247 12.29 -22.67 -12.87
CA ASN A 247 12.64 -24.06 -12.57
C ASN A 247 11.39 -24.89 -12.16
N LEU A 248 10.43 -24.31 -11.47
CA LEU A 248 9.17 -24.98 -11.08
C LEU A 248 8.37 -25.49 -12.29
N TYR A 249 8.42 -24.73 -13.41
CA TYR A 249 7.64 -25.02 -14.63
C TYR A 249 8.47 -25.62 -15.77
N LYS A 250 9.78 -25.89 -15.57
CA LYS A 250 10.66 -26.38 -16.65
C LYS A 250 10.21 -27.68 -17.32
N ASP A 251 9.52 -28.55 -16.55
CA ASP A 251 9.02 -29.86 -16.99
C ASP A 251 7.49 -29.85 -17.18
N VAL A 252 6.88 -28.69 -17.49
CA VAL A 252 5.44 -28.51 -17.69
C VAL A 252 5.20 -27.93 -19.08
N ASP A 253 5.17 -28.80 -20.09
CA ASP A 253 5.21 -28.43 -21.52
C ASP A 253 4.03 -27.60 -21.99
N ASN A 254 2.89 -27.70 -21.32
CA ASN A 254 1.66 -26.98 -21.65
C ASN A 254 1.56 -25.61 -20.99
N VAL A 255 2.56 -25.13 -20.26
CA VAL A 255 2.61 -23.80 -19.64
C VAL A 255 3.65 -22.92 -20.29
N THR A 256 3.23 -21.78 -20.80
CA THR A 256 4.11 -20.69 -21.21
C THR A 256 4.15 -19.64 -20.10
N LEU A 257 5.35 -19.36 -19.57
CA LEU A 257 5.53 -18.46 -18.44
C LEU A 257 6.03 -17.08 -18.88
N TYR A 258 5.27 -16.04 -18.58
CA TYR A 258 5.60 -14.63 -18.81
C TYR A 258 5.86 -13.92 -17.48
N LEU A 259 7.15 -13.70 -17.13
CA LEU A 259 7.54 -12.91 -15.96
C LEU A 259 7.84 -11.48 -16.42
N LEU A 260 6.90 -10.57 -16.17
CA LEU A 260 6.94 -9.21 -16.71
C LEU A 260 7.68 -8.22 -15.80
N GLY A 261 8.06 -8.67 -14.60
CA GLY A 261 8.73 -7.80 -13.62
C GLY A 261 7.83 -6.70 -13.08
N TYR A 262 8.44 -5.63 -12.57
CA TYR A 262 7.71 -4.45 -12.12
C TYR A 262 7.29 -3.60 -13.31
N ILE A 263 6.02 -3.68 -13.67
CA ILE A 263 5.40 -2.82 -14.67
C ILE A 263 4.41 -1.89 -13.95
N PHE A 264 4.58 -0.59 -14.17
CA PHE A 264 3.65 0.41 -13.69
C PHE A 264 3.56 1.60 -14.66
N PRO A 265 2.37 2.04 -15.02
CA PRO A 265 1.05 1.41 -14.73
C PRO A 265 0.94 0.01 -15.34
N ILE A 266 0.13 -0.86 -14.72
CA ILE A 266 -0.13 -2.19 -15.29
C ILE A 266 -0.94 -2.01 -16.56
N PRO A 267 -0.44 -2.47 -17.74
CA PRO A 267 -1.18 -2.30 -18.98
C PRO A 267 -2.51 -3.06 -18.93
N TYR A 268 -3.60 -2.37 -19.24
CA TYR A 268 -4.92 -2.98 -19.22
C TYR A 268 -5.06 -4.11 -20.23
N ASP A 269 -4.31 -4.07 -21.32
CA ASP A 269 -4.34 -5.11 -22.33
C ASP A 269 -3.94 -6.47 -21.74
N TRP A 270 -2.91 -6.51 -20.87
CA TRP A 270 -2.53 -7.71 -20.12
C TRP A 270 -3.64 -8.21 -19.19
N ILE A 271 -4.38 -7.29 -18.59
CA ILE A 271 -5.50 -7.63 -17.73
C ILE A 271 -6.66 -8.16 -18.59
N ARG A 272 -7.01 -7.43 -19.64
CA ARG A 272 -8.20 -7.70 -20.48
C ARG A 272 -8.10 -8.95 -21.33
N ILE A 273 -6.90 -9.36 -21.76
CA ILE A 273 -6.73 -10.65 -22.46
C ILE A 273 -6.88 -11.85 -21.53
N SER A 274 -6.63 -11.67 -20.22
CA SER A 274 -6.65 -12.76 -19.24
C SER A 274 -8.05 -13.32 -19.03
N ASP A 275 -8.16 -14.64 -18.83
CA ASP A 275 -9.41 -15.32 -18.52
C ASP A 275 -9.73 -15.33 -17.03
N VAL A 276 -8.69 -15.30 -16.19
CA VAL A 276 -8.76 -15.24 -14.74
C VAL A 276 -7.56 -14.48 -14.18
N CYS A 277 -7.77 -13.79 -13.06
CA CYS A 277 -6.67 -13.22 -12.28
C CYS A 277 -6.62 -13.85 -10.89
N ILE A 278 -5.40 -14.01 -10.35
CA ILE A 278 -5.16 -14.46 -8.98
C ILE A 278 -4.36 -13.37 -8.28
N ALA A 279 -4.91 -12.81 -7.22
CA ALA A 279 -4.28 -11.69 -6.53
C ALA A 279 -4.65 -11.66 -5.03
N SER A 280 -3.97 -10.83 -4.28
CA SER A 280 -4.23 -10.61 -2.86
C SER A 280 -4.38 -9.12 -2.57
N SER A 281 -5.23 -8.78 -1.60
CA SER A 281 -5.42 -7.39 -1.16
C SER A 281 -5.91 -6.48 -2.29
N ASN A 282 -5.44 -5.24 -2.36
CA ASN A 282 -5.89 -4.27 -3.36
C ASN A 282 -5.59 -4.67 -4.82
N SER A 283 -4.62 -5.57 -5.06
CA SER A 283 -4.36 -6.08 -6.41
C SER A 283 -5.56 -6.85 -7.01
N VAL A 284 -6.45 -7.39 -6.16
CA VAL A 284 -7.71 -8.02 -6.58
C VAL A 284 -8.59 -7.02 -7.32
N LEU A 285 -8.65 -5.77 -6.85
CA LEU A 285 -9.49 -4.73 -7.45
C LEU A 285 -9.03 -4.32 -8.85
N VAL A 286 -7.72 -4.43 -9.12
CA VAL A 286 -7.14 -4.02 -10.41
C VAL A 286 -7.76 -4.80 -11.57
N SER A 287 -7.86 -6.13 -11.44
CA SER A 287 -8.45 -6.98 -12.48
C SER A 287 -9.98 -7.09 -12.38
N ALA A 288 -10.51 -7.13 -11.15
CA ALA A 288 -11.97 -7.21 -10.96
C ALA A 288 -12.70 -5.95 -11.45
N ASN A 289 -12.07 -4.78 -11.35
CA ASN A 289 -12.61 -3.53 -11.89
C ASN A 289 -12.66 -3.53 -13.43
N GLU A 290 -11.77 -4.28 -14.08
CA GLU A 290 -11.84 -4.51 -15.54
C GLU A 290 -12.86 -5.61 -15.93
N GLY A 291 -13.46 -6.27 -14.95
CA GLY A 291 -14.46 -7.32 -15.16
C GLY A 291 -13.87 -8.70 -15.43
N ILE A 292 -12.63 -8.93 -15.04
CA ILE A 292 -11.98 -10.24 -15.09
C ILE A 292 -12.35 -11.03 -13.82
N PRO A 293 -12.80 -12.29 -13.93
CA PRO A 293 -12.96 -13.14 -12.75
C PRO A 293 -11.69 -13.19 -11.95
N THR A 294 -11.73 -12.76 -10.69
CA THR A 294 -10.52 -12.61 -9.87
C THR A 294 -10.61 -13.44 -8.60
N ILE A 295 -9.71 -14.40 -8.48
CA ILE A 295 -9.54 -15.22 -7.28
C ILE A 295 -8.81 -14.37 -6.24
N ALA A 296 -9.47 -14.10 -5.11
CA ALA A 296 -8.89 -13.40 -3.99
C ALA A 296 -8.17 -14.41 -3.08
N VAL A 297 -6.88 -14.14 -2.78
CA VAL A 297 -6.05 -14.99 -1.91
C VAL A 297 -5.79 -14.28 -0.59
N ASP A 298 -6.00 -14.99 0.53
CA ASP A 298 -5.64 -14.48 1.84
C ASP A 298 -4.13 -14.55 2.08
N GLY A 299 -3.57 -13.45 2.57
CA GLY A 299 -2.13 -13.34 2.79
C GLY A 299 -1.61 -14.09 4.03
N HIS A 300 -2.49 -14.48 4.95
CA HIS A 300 -2.14 -15.25 6.16
C HIS A 300 -2.30 -16.75 5.94
N ASP A 301 -3.47 -17.15 5.45
CA ASP A 301 -3.80 -18.56 5.25
C ASP A 301 -3.22 -19.12 3.94
N LEU A 302 -2.71 -18.23 3.06
CA LEU A 302 -2.08 -18.54 1.77
C LEU A 302 -2.99 -19.34 0.81
N LYS A 303 -4.30 -19.27 1.00
CA LYS A 303 -5.35 -19.96 0.22
C LYS A 303 -6.35 -18.98 -0.35
N ALA A 304 -7.10 -19.42 -1.34
CA ALA A 304 -8.19 -18.63 -1.89
C ALA A 304 -9.35 -18.49 -0.90
N ILE A 305 -9.98 -17.32 -0.89
CA ILE A 305 -11.21 -17.03 -0.13
C ILE A 305 -12.44 -16.99 -1.06
N GLY A 306 -12.23 -17.08 -2.36
CA GLY A 306 -13.29 -17.11 -3.36
C GLY A 306 -13.02 -16.23 -4.56
N VAL A 307 -14.04 -16.03 -5.39
CA VAL A 307 -14.03 -15.15 -6.58
C VAL A 307 -14.64 -13.81 -6.18
N TYR A 308 -13.88 -12.72 -6.36
CA TYR A 308 -14.28 -11.39 -5.96
C TYR A 308 -15.58 -10.94 -6.66
N GLY A 309 -16.51 -10.42 -5.88
CA GLY A 309 -17.81 -9.96 -6.37
C GLY A 309 -18.81 -11.07 -6.65
N TYR A 310 -18.40 -12.34 -6.59
CA TYR A 310 -19.29 -13.51 -6.76
C TYR A 310 -19.46 -14.27 -5.43
N THR A 311 -18.35 -14.67 -4.80
CA THR A 311 -18.40 -15.49 -3.57
C THR A 311 -17.79 -14.80 -2.35
N THR A 312 -17.06 -13.68 -2.52
CA THR A 312 -16.44 -12.92 -1.43
C THR A 312 -17.22 -11.66 -1.00
N ASN A 313 -18.42 -11.43 -1.55
CA ASN A 313 -19.20 -10.22 -1.27
C ASN A 313 -18.38 -8.92 -1.33
N HIS A 314 -17.54 -8.77 -2.36
CA HIS A 314 -16.62 -7.64 -2.55
C HIS A 314 -15.55 -7.46 -1.46
N LYS A 315 -15.25 -8.50 -0.68
CA LYS A 315 -14.15 -8.49 0.28
C LYS A 315 -12.84 -8.92 -0.40
N VAL A 316 -11.76 -8.21 -0.12
CA VAL A 316 -10.38 -8.52 -0.56
C VAL A 316 -9.53 -9.14 0.54
N PHE A 317 -10.03 -9.12 1.78
CA PHE A 317 -9.45 -9.76 2.95
C PHE A 317 -10.44 -10.76 3.53
N ARG A 318 -9.95 -11.85 4.04
CA ARG A 318 -10.77 -12.88 4.68
C ARG A 318 -11.49 -12.30 5.92
N GLY A 319 -12.77 -12.59 6.02
CA GLY A 319 -13.58 -12.47 7.23
C GLY A 319 -13.89 -13.88 7.75
N ASP A 320 -15.03 -14.36 7.35
CA ASP A 320 -15.62 -15.69 7.66
C ASP A 320 -15.70 -16.60 6.42
N GLU A 321 -15.15 -16.15 5.28
CA GLU A 321 -15.15 -16.93 4.05
C GLU A 321 -14.36 -18.24 4.22
N PRO A 322 -14.83 -19.35 3.60
CA PRO A 322 -14.12 -20.63 3.62
C PRO A 322 -12.78 -20.51 2.89
N LEU A 323 -11.81 -21.31 3.29
CA LEU A 323 -10.55 -21.46 2.57
C LEU A 323 -10.73 -22.49 1.45
N LEU A 324 -10.44 -22.08 0.22
CA LEU A 324 -10.63 -22.87 -0.99
C LEU A 324 -9.29 -23.13 -1.68
N GLN A 325 -9.24 -24.20 -2.46
CA GLN A 325 -8.11 -24.47 -3.35
C GLN A 325 -8.22 -23.60 -4.60
N ILE A 326 -7.13 -23.00 -5.03
CA ILE A 326 -7.05 -22.19 -6.24
C ILE A 326 -7.36 -23.06 -7.47
N SER A 327 -6.84 -24.28 -7.51
CA SER A 327 -7.07 -25.26 -8.59
C SER A 327 -8.57 -25.55 -8.83
N VAL A 328 -9.36 -25.67 -7.77
CA VAL A 328 -10.82 -25.85 -7.87
C VAL A 328 -11.50 -24.62 -8.46
N LEU A 329 -11.08 -23.43 -8.04
CA LEU A 329 -11.64 -22.19 -8.60
C LEU A 329 -11.21 -21.96 -10.04
N LEU A 330 -10.00 -22.38 -10.43
CA LEU A 330 -9.56 -22.36 -11.83
C LEU A 330 -10.45 -23.28 -12.70
N GLU A 331 -10.79 -24.48 -12.22
CA GLU A 331 -11.74 -25.36 -12.94
C GLU A 331 -13.11 -24.69 -13.11
N ASP A 332 -13.62 -24.10 -12.05
CA ASP A 332 -14.93 -23.43 -12.07
C ASP A 332 -14.95 -22.23 -13.04
N ILE A 333 -13.87 -21.44 -13.09
CA ILE A 333 -13.78 -20.27 -13.98
C ILE A 333 -13.44 -20.69 -15.41
N LEU A 334 -12.36 -21.44 -15.61
CA LEU A 334 -11.78 -21.65 -16.93
C LEU A 334 -12.51 -22.74 -17.72
N LEU A 335 -12.98 -23.80 -17.04
CA LEU A 335 -13.57 -24.95 -17.71
C LEU A 335 -15.09 -24.94 -17.60
N LYS A 336 -15.64 -24.74 -16.41
CA LYS A 336 -17.10 -24.75 -16.19
C LYS A 336 -17.78 -23.42 -16.46
N LYS A 337 -17.00 -22.34 -16.69
CA LYS A 337 -17.48 -20.97 -16.99
C LYS A 337 -18.51 -20.43 -15.97
N LYS A 338 -18.41 -20.81 -14.71
CA LYS A 338 -19.35 -20.39 -13.66
C LYS A 338 -19.33 -18.87 -13.39
N TYR A 339 -18.19 -18.23 -13.62
CA TYR A 339 -17.99 -16.83 -13.35
C TYR A 339 -17.58 -16.14 -14.66
N PRO A 340 -18.53 -15.51 -15.36
CA PRO A 340 -18.27 -14.95 -16.68
C PRO A 340 -17.35 -13.72 -16.60
N LYS A 341 -16.50 -13.59 -17.60
CA LYS A 341 -15.75 -12.36 -17.85
C LYS A 341 -16.69 -11.33 -18.47
N VAL A 342 -16.86 -10.20 -17.77
CA VAL A 342 -17.71 -9.09 -18.24
C VAL A 342 -16.87 -7.81 -18.18
N LEU A 343 -16.23 -7.47 -19.30
CA LEU A 343 -15.40 -6.27 -19.39
C LEU A 343 -16.23 -5.03 -19.06
N LYS A 344 -15.70 -4.21 -18.16
CA LYS A 344 -16.33 -2.99 -17.71
C LYS A 344 -15.74 -1.78 -18.43
N HIS A 345 -16.53 -0.71 -18.52
CA HIS A 345 -15.97 0.58 -18.92
C HIS A 345 -15.04 1.11 -17.85
N ARG A 346 -13.94 1.73 -18.29
CA ARG A 346 -12.99 2.37 -17.38
C ARG A 346 -13.67 3.50 -16.60
N ILE A 347 -13.26 3.64 -15.36
CA ILE A 347 -13.52 4.84 -14.58
C ILE A 347 -12.53 5.91 -15.08
N PRO A 348 -13.00 7.03 -15.63
CA PRO A 348 -12.11 8.11 -16.07
C PRO A 348 -11.26 8.65 -14.94
N VAL A 349 -10.04 9.13 -15.26
CA VAL A 349 -9.09 9.73 -14.29
C VAL A 349 -9.71 10.89 -13.49
N GLY A 350 -10.75 11.55 -14.00
CA GLY A 350 -11.45 12.65 -13.32
C GLY A 350 -12.21 12.28 -12.05
N GLU A 351 -12.32 11.00 -11.69
CA GLU A 351 -13.11 10.55 -10.54
C GLU A 351 -12.33 10.43 -9.21
N LEU A 352 -11.10 10.93 -9.13
CA LEU A 352 -10.38 11.03 -7.84
C LEU A 352 -11.21 11.78 -6.78
N ALA A 353 -12.04 12.72 -7.20
CA ALA A 353 -12.92 13.48 -6.32
C ALA A 353 -13.83 12.58 -5.47
N GLN A 354 -14.44 11.54 -6.04
CA GLN A 354 -15.34 10.64 -5.29
C GLN A 354 -14.61 9.90 -4.15
N PHE A 355 -13.31 9.66 -4.29
CA PHE A 355 -12.51 8.95 -3.29
C PHE A 355 -11.89 9.90 -2.27
N PHE A 356 -11.44 11.08 -2.70
CA PHE A 356 -10.70 12.00 -1.85
C PHE A 356 -11.50 13.21 -1.35
N GLN A 357 -12.69 13.50 -1.91
CA GLN A 357 -13.55 14.54 -1.36
C GLN A 357 -13.92 14.28 0.12
N PRO A 358 -14.23 13.05 0.56
CA PRO A 358 -14.43 12.77 1.99
C PRO A 358 -13.19 13.09 2.84
N HIS A 359 -11.96 12.89 2.30
CA HIS A 359 -10.75 13.28 2.99
C HIS A 359 -10.60 14.80 3.11
N VAL A 360 -10.98 15.55 2.07
CA VAL A 360 -10.96 17.02 2.12
C VAL A 360 -11.97 17.53 3.13
N THR A 361 -13.19 17.02 3.12
CA THR A 361 -14.21 17.37 4.11
C THR A 361 -13.74 17.07 5.54
N PHE A 362 -13.05 15.95 5.75
CA PHE A 362 -12.41 15.67 7.04
C PHE A 362 -11.38 16.75 7.41
N LEU A 363 -10.48 17.13 6.49
CA LEU A 363 -9.45 18.14 6.74
C LEU A 363 -10.02 19.53 7.04
N GLU A 364 -11.18 19.85 6.49
CA GLU A 364 -11.90 21.10 6.78
C GLU A 364 -12.49 21.12 8.20
N ASN A 365 -12.86 19.94 8.72
CA ASN A 365 -13.47 19.75 10.03
C ASN A 365 -12.47 19.42 11.15
N VAL A 366 -11.18 19.18 10.82
CA VAL A 366 -10.14 18.96 11.83
C VAL A 366 -9.99 20.20 12.72
N ASP A 367 -9.80 20.00 14.03
CA ASP A 367 -9.60 21.09 14.98
C ASP A 367 -8.48 22.03 14.50
N LYS A 368 -8.85 23.29 14.28
CA LYS A 368 -7.92 24.32 13.78
C LYS A 368 -7.01 24.88 14.88
N LYS A 369 -7.21 24.47 16.14
CA LYS A 369 -6.34 24.89 17.23
C LYS A 369 -4.96 24.28 17.05
N LYS A 370 -3.94 25.13 16.95
CA LYS A 370 -2.54 24.75 16.85
C LYS A 370 -2.00 24.35 18.24
N ASN A 371 -2.47 23.23 18.74
CA ASN A 371 -2.04 22.64 20.00
C ASN A 371 -1.36 21.30 19.71
N TYR A 372 -0.09 21.20 20.01
CA TYR A 372 0.74 20.04 19.70
C TYR A 372 1.00 19.22 20.94
N TYR A 373 1.06 17.90 20.77
CA TYR A 373 1.43 17.00 21.84
C TYR A 373 2.94 17.12 22.11
N LYS A 374 3.31 17.34 23.38
CA LYS A 374 4.72 17.41 23.76
C LYS A 374 5.30 16.00 23.80
N LEU A 375 6.21 15.68 22.88
CA LEU A 375 6.85 14.37 22.84
C LEU A 375 7.67 14.05 24.10
N SER A 376 8.11 15.07 24.86
CA SER A 376 8.70 14.90 26.20
C SER A 376 7.75 14.21 27.20
N ASP A 377 6.45 14.29 26.97
CA ASP A 377 5.45 13.66 27.83
C ASP A 377 5.33 12.14 27.55
N ILE A 378 5.77 11.72 26.35
CA ILE A 378 5.81 10.31 25.94
C ILE A 378 7.10 9.65 26.42
N TYR A 379 8.23 10.33 26.24
CA TYR A 379 9.56 9.72 26.41
C TYR A 379 10.36 10.44 27.50
N SER A 380 10.70 9.71 28.54
CA SER A 380 11.65 10.20 29.55
C SER A 380 13.09 10.24 29.01
N LEU A 381 13.98 10.93 29.67
CA LEU A 381 15.42 10.92 29.32
C LEU A 381 16.01 9.50 29.33
N ILE A 382 15.48 8.63 30.20
CA ILE A 382 15.90 7.22 30.28
C ILE A 382 15.41 6.47 29.05
N ASP A 383 14.16 6.69 28.60
CA ASP A 383 13.61 6.06 27.38
C ASP A 383 14.42 6.48 26.16
N CYS A 384 14.78 7.75 26.06
CA CYS A 384 15.64 8.28 25.00
C CYS A 384 17.03 7.65 25.01
N PHE A 385 17.62 7.46 26.19
CA PHE A 385 18.92 6.81 26.33
C PHE A 385 18.87 5.33 25.94
N LEU A 386 17.88 4.59 26.43
CA LEU A 386 17.69 3.17 26.10
C LEU A 386 17.39 2.97 24.60
N ALA A 387 16.63 3.85 23.97
CA ALA A 387 16.37 3.79 22.54
C ALA A 387 17.65 3.99 21.72
N ARG A 388 18.51 4.94 22.12
CA ARG A 388 19.83 5.18 21.50
C ARG A 388 20.76 3.99 21.67
N LEU A 389 20.80 3.39 22.85
CA LEU A 389 21.61 2.20 23.13
C LEU A 389 21.16 1.02 22.24
N LYS A 390 19.85 0.77 22.14
CA LYS A 390 19.29 -0.27 21.24
C LYS A 390 19.64 -0.01 19.77
N ALA A 391 19.55 1.24 19.30
CA ALA A 391 19.91 1.61 17.94
C ALA A 391 21.40 1.35 17.68
N PHE A 392 22.27 1.72 18.61
CA PHE A 392 23.72 1.47 18.53
C PHE A 392 24.02 -0.03 18.45
N VAL A 393 23.47 -0.84 19.35
CA VAL A 393 23.64 -2.30 19.35
C VAL A 393 23.19 -2.93 18.01
N ARG A 394 22.04 -2.50 17.47
CA ARG A 394 21.57 -2.98 16.16
C ARG A 394 22.54 -2.62 15.02
N THR A 395 23.13 -1.43 15.05
CA THR A 395 24.13 -1.01 14.07
C THR A 395 25.38 -1.86 14.14
N VAL A 396 25.90 -2.09 15.35
CA VAL A 396 27.06 -2.96 15.56
C VAL A 396 26.79 -4.39 15.10
N LEU A 397 25.63 -4.97 15.43
CA LEU A 397 25.26 -6.32 14.98
C LEU A 397 25.07 -6.44 13.46
N ARG A 398 24.75 -5.35 12.75
CA ARG A 398 24.70 -5.32 11.29
C ARG A 398 26.08 -5.23 10.63
N LEU A 399 27.06 -4.66 11.31
CA LEU A 399 28.44 -4.55 10.81
C LEU A 399 29.25 -5.84 11.03
N VAL A 400 28.80 -6.71 11.94
CA VAL A 400 29.44 -8.00 12.28
C VAL A 400 28.84 -9.17 11.47
N ARG A 401 27.74 -8.95 10.78
CA ARG A 401 27.12 -9.88 9.82
C ARG A 401 27.46 -9.48 8.39
#